data_0f3e35806fc48ebf3723390937b0a5cd
#
_entry.id   0f3e35806fc48ebf3723390937b0a5cd
#
_cell.length_a   1.000
_cell.length_b   1.000
_cell.length_c   1.000
_cell.angle_alpha   90.00
_cell.angle_beta   90.00
_cell.angle_gamma   90.00
#
_symmetry.space_group_name_H-M   'P 1'
#
loop_
_entity.id
_entity.type
_entity.pdbx_description
1 polymer ?
#
loop_
_entity_poly.entity_id
_entity_poly.type
_entity_poly.pdbx_seq_one_letter_code
_entity_poly.pdbx_strand_id
1 'polypeptide(L)'
;SQDLKYRGEATKTVIGNRNSIREFVTIHRGTDDRWETRIGSGNLLMAYVHIAHDVIVGDECILANNVTLAGHVVVDSYAIIGGLTPVHQFTHIGSYVMIGGASAINQDICPFVLAEGNKAVVRGLNTVGLRRRGFSNEELSNLKKVYRIIFRRGLPLKEALAEAEEQFGSDKNVAYLLEFIRKSERGIAR
;
A
#
# COMPACT_ATOMS: atom_id res chain seq x y z
N SER A 1 -19.25 -12.90 5.24
CA SER A 1 -18.49 -11.68 5.49
C SER A 1 -18.17 -11.54 6.97
N GLN A 2 -17.11 -10.80 7.29
CA GLN A 2 -16.74 -10.45 8.66
C GLN A 2 -17.44 -9.15 9.13
N ASP A 3 -17.97 -8.37 8.21
CA ASP A 3 -18.69 -7.14 8.52
C ASP A 3 -20.00 -7.46 9.27
N LEU A 4 -20.24 -6.73 10.37
CA LEU A 4 -21.46 -6.82 11.17
C LEU A 4 -22.71 -6.36 10.41
N LYS A 5 -22.57 -5.58 9.35
CA LYS A 5 -23.68 -5.10 8.51
C LYS A 5 -24.10 -6.12 7.46
N TYR A 6 -23.28 -7.13 7.15
CA TYR A 6 -23.59 -8.13 6.14
C TYR A 6 -24.89 -8.87 6.46
N ARG A 7 -25.81 -8.97 5.50
CA ARG A 7 -27.15 -9.56 5.64
C ARG A 7 -27.39 -10.77 4.73
N GLY A 8 -26.35 -11.25 4.04
CA GLY A 8 -26.45 -12.38 3.11
C GLY A 8 -26.41 -11.97 1.65
N GLU A 9 -25.95 -10.77 1.35
CA GLU A 9 -25.81 -10.25 -0.03
C GLU A 9 -24.93 -11.18 -0.87
N ALA A 10 -25.24 -11.29 -2.17
CA ALA A 10 -24.54 -12.16 -3.11
C ALA A 10 -23.15 -11.60 -3.51
N THR A 11 -22.37 -11.19 -2.52
CA THR A 11 -21.00 -10.71 -2.69
C THR A 11 -20.02 -11.85 -2.93
N LYS A 12 -18.80 -11.55 -3.33
CA LYS A 12 -17.81 -12.57 -3.69
C LYS A 12 -16.40 -12.24 -3.22
N THR A 13 -15.52 -13.23 -3.35
CA THR A 13 -14.06 -13.10 -3.30
C THR A 13 -13.52 -13.46 -4.67
N VAL A 14 -12.67 -12.61 -5.24
CA VAL A 14 -12.03 -12.82 -6.54
C VAL A 14 -10.52 -12.92 -6.32
N ILE A 15 -9.92 -14.03 -6.77
CA ILE A 15 -8.48 -14.28 -6.63
C ILE A 15 -7.91 -14.55 -8.01
N GLY A 16 -6.88 -13.78 -8.38
CA GLY A 16 -6.17 -13.93 -9.65
C GLY A 16 -5.28 -15.18 -9.71
N ASN A 17 -4.33 -15.17 -10.62
CA ASN A 17 -3.51 -16.33 -10.94
C ASN A 17 -2.15 -16.32 -10.23
N ARG A 18 -1.51 -17.50 -10.13
CA ARG A 18 -0.13 -17.70 -9.62
C ARG A 18 0.09 -17.11 -8.22
N ASN A 19 -0.94 -17.05 -7.40
CA ASN A 19 -0.81 -16.67 -5.99
C ASN A 19 -0.30 -17.86 -5.17
N SER A 20 0.65 -17.60 -4.26
CA SER A 20 1.07 -18.55 -3.25
C SER A 20 0.40 -18.20 -1.93
N ILE A 21 -0.61 -18.98 -1.56
CA ILE A 21 -1.39 -18.78 -0.32
C ILE A 21 -0.98 -19.87 0.66
N ARG A 22 -0.41 -19.46 1.78
CA ARG A 22 0.15 -20.38 2.78
C ARG A 22 -0.92 -20.77 3.80
N GLU A 23 -0.50 -21.58 4.76
CA GLU A 23 -1.35 -22.16 5.79
C GLU A 23 -2.04 -21.11 6.67
N PHE A 24 -3.27 -21.38 7.05
CA PHE A 24 -4.09 -20.58 7.94
C PHE A 24 -4.36 -19.13 7.45
N VAL A 25 -4.18 -18.85 6.18
CA VAL A 25 -4.62 -17.57 5.59
C VAL A 25 -6.15 -17.53 5.60
N THR A 26 -6.70 -16.38 6.02
CA THR A 26 -8.13 -16.13 6.00
C THR A 26 -8.46 -14.99 5.03
N ILE A 27 -9.45 -15.21 4.16
CA ILE A 27 -9.89 -14.22 3.15
C ILE A 27 -11.41 -14.14 3.21
N HIS A 28 -11.94 -12.96 3.52
CA HIS A 28 -13.37 -12.72 3.62
C HIS A 28 -13.95 -12.16 2.33
N ARG A 29 -15.22 -12.47 2.07
CA ARG A 29 -15.96 -11.92 0.92
C ARG A 29 -16.26 -10.44 1.12
N GLY A 30 -16.53 -9.72 0.05
CA GLY A 30 -16.98 -8.33 0.10
C GLY A 30 -18.33 -8.14 0.79
N THR A 31 -18.72 -6.90 0.95
CA THR A 31 -20.04 -6.46 1.39
C THR A 31 -20.77 -5.74 0.25
N ASP A 32 -21.93 -5.16 0.51
CA ASP A 32 -22.70 -4.36 -0.45
C ASP A 32 -22.02 -3.03 -0.82
N ASP A 33 -20.94 -2.66 -0.14
CA ASP A 33 -20.17 -1.45 -0.44
C ASP A 33 -19.30 -1.62 -1.71
N ARG A 34 -18.49 -2.69 -1.78
CA ARG A 34 -17.67 -3.00 -2.97
C ARG A 34 -18.09 -4.26 -3.73
N TRP A 35 -19.02 -5.03 -3.21
CA TRP A 35 -19.52 -6.29 -3.75
C TRP A 35 -18.47 -7.41 -3.85
N GLU A 36 -17.20 -7.08 -3.67
CA GLU A 36 -16.13 -8.08 -3.74
C GLU A 36 -14.92 -7.72 -2.89
N THR A 37 -14.23 -8.73 -2.40
CA THR A 37 -12.83 -8.69 -1.99
C THR A 37 -11.99 -9.19 -3.14
N ARG A 38 -10.94 -8.47 -3.53
CA ARG A 38 -10.14 -8.80 -4.71
C ARG A 38 -8.67 -8.98 -4.36
N ILE A 39 -8.08 -10.07 -4.85
CA ILE A 39 -6.64 -10.33 -4.81
C ILE A 39 -6.18 -10.50 -6.23
N GLY A 40 -5.18 -9.73 -6.66
CA GLY A 40 -4.58 -9.80 -7.97
C GLY A 40 -3.79 -11.09 -8.20
N SER A 41 -2.74 -11.03 -8.96
CA SER A 41 -1.95 -12.19 -9.39
C SER A 41 -0.51 -12.13 -8.88
N GLY A 42 0.14 -13.29 -8.76
CA GLY A 42 1.56 -13.39 -8.41
C GLY A 42 1.89 -13.05 -6.95
N ASN A 43 0.89 -12.97 -6.07
CA ASN A 43 1.08 -12.59 -4.68
C ASN A 43 1.60 -13.75 -3.81
N LEU A 44 2.37 -13.41 -2.78
CA LEU A 44 2.74 -14.31 -1.70
C LEU A 44 2.02 -13.88 -0.41
N LEU A 45 1.07 -14.68 0.03
CA LEU A 45 0.38 -14.52 1.31
C LEU A 45 0.93 -15.57 2.27
N MET A 46 1.77 -15.14 3.22
CA MET A 46 2.42 -16.06 4.16
C MET A 46 1.45 -16.51 5.25
N ALA A 47 1.89 -17.43 6.10
CA ALA A 47 1.06 -18.04 7.12
C ALA A 47 0.36 -17.02 8.03
N TYR A 48 -0.91 -17.27 8.33
CA TYR A 48 -1.77 -16.46 9.19
C TYR A 48 -2.08 -15.05 8.66
N VAL A 49 -1.83 -14.75 7.40
CA VAL A 49 -2.29 -13.49 6.80
C VAL A 49 -3.81 -13.42 6.86
N HIS A 50 -4.35 -12.27 7.28
CA HIS A 50 -5.77 -12.03 7.32
C HIS A 50 -6.16 -10.92 6.34
N ILE A 51 -7.12 -11.20 5.46
CA ILE A 51 -7.69 -10.27 4.50
C ILE A 51 -9.18 -10.12 4.80
N ALA A 52 -9.58 -8.97 5.34
CA ALA A 52 -10.97 -8.69 5.67
C ALA A 52 -11.82 -8.40 4.42
N HIS A 53 -13.08 -8.06 4.64
CA HIS A 53 -14.05 -7.75 3.60
C HIS A 53 -13.66 -6.49 2.79
N ASP A 54 -14.00 -6.46 1.51
CA ASP A 54 -13.81 -5.30 0.62
C ASP A 54 -12.36 -4.83 0.45
N VAL A 55 -11.39 -5.67 0.83
CA VAL A 55 -9.97 -5.42 0.61
C VAL A 55 -9.62 -5.63 -0.86
N ILE A 56 -8.75 -4.77 -1.39
CA ILE A 56 -8.15 -4.93 -2.71
C ILE A 56 -6.63 -5.10 -2.54
N VAL A 57 -6.09 -6.19 -3.06
CA VAL A 57 -4.64 -6.43 -3.17
C VAL A 57 -4.28 -6.50 -4.63
N GLY A 58 -3.33 -5.69 -5.07
CA GLY A 58 -2.81 -5.67 -6.44
C GLY A 58 -2.01 -6.93 -6.78
N ASP A 59 -1.09 -6.80 -7.72
CA ASP A 59 -0.26 -7.88 -8.21
C ASP A 59 1.13 -7.89 -7.55
N GLU A 60 1.77 -9.07 -7.51
CA GLU A 60 3.17 -9.22 -7.09
C GLU A 60 3.47 -8.68 -5.67
N CYS A 61 2.47 -8.65 -4.79
CA CYS A 61 2.62 -8.24 -3.40
C CYS A 61 3.16 -9.39 -2.53
N ILE A 62 3.85 -9.02 -1.46
CA ILE A 62 4.30 -9.96 -0.42
C ILE A 62 3.72 -9.51 0.91
N LEU A 63 2.83 -10.30 1.48
CA LEU A 63 2.30 -10.12 2.83
C LEU A 63 2.92 -11.18 3.73
N ALA A 64 3.82 -10.76 4.62
CA ALA A 64 4.53 -11.67 5.50
C ALA A 64 3.62 -12.22 6.62
N ASN A 65 4.14 -13.14 7.42
CA ASN A 65 3.36 -13.82 8.46
C ASN A 65 2.58 -12.87 9.37
N ASN A 66 1.30 -13.18 9.61
CA ASN A 66 0.41 -12.43 10.50
C ASN A 66 0.15 -10.96 10.06
N VAL A 67 0.37 -10.60 8.80
CA VAL A 67 -0.15 -9.32 8.29
C VAL A 67 -1.66 -9.35 8.32
N THR A 68 -2.26 -8.31 8.89
CA THR A 68 -3.72 -8.21 9.08
C THR A 68 -4.25 -6.97 8.37
N LEU A 69 -4.96 -7.17 7.26
CA LEU A 69 -5.63 -6.10 6.53
C LEU A 69 -7.08 -6.00 7.00
N ALA A 70 -7.43 -4.88 7.64
CA ALA A 70 -8.82 -4.60 8.02
C ALA A 70 -9.68 -4.25 6.79
N GLY A 71 -10.99 -4.11 6.99
CA GLY A 71 -11.93 -3.85 5.88
C GLY A 71 -11.57 -2.63 5.03
N HIS A 72 -11.85 -2.72 3.74
CA HIS A 72 -11.65 -1.65 2.74
C HIS A 72 -10.21 -1.20 2.50
N VAL A 73 -9.21 -1.90 3.04
CA VAL A 73 -7.80 -1.61 2.76
C VAL A 73 -7.51 -1.85 1.28
N VAL A 74 -6.72 -0.96 0.69
CA VAL A 74 -6.18 -1.10 -0.66
C VAL A 74 -4.67 -1.25 -0.57
N VAL A 75 -4.13 -2.26 -1.22
CA VAL A 75 -2.69 -2.48 -1.35
C VAL A 75 -2.37 -2.51 -2.85
N ASP A 76 -1.65 -1.52 -3.33
CA ASP A 76 -1.22 -1.47 -4.73
C ASP A 76 -0.12 -2.50 -5.02
N SER A 77 0.12 -2.74 -6.31
CA SER A 77 1.04 -3.78 -6.78
C SER A 77 2.49 -3.58 -6.29
N TYR A 78 3.20 -4.69 -6.13
CA TYR A 78 4.61 -4.74 -5.71
C TYR A 78 4.89 -4.26 -4.27
N ALA A 79 3.87 -4.10 -3.45
CA ALA A 79 4.05 -3.78 -2.03
C ALA A 79 4.57 -4.98 -1.24
N ILE A 80 5.47 -4.72 -0.30
CA ILE A 80 5.97 -5.72 0.65
C ILE A 80 5.62 -5.26 2.06
N ILE A 81 4.86 -6.06 2.77
CA ILE A 81 4.44 -5.77 4.15
C ILE A 81 5.07 -6.79 5.09
N GLY A 82 5.92 -6.30 5.99
CA GLY A 82 6.59 -7.11 7.00
C GLY A 82 5.63 -7.75 8.00
N GLY A 83 6.06 -8.86 8.58
CA GLY A 83 5.21 -9.66 9.47
C GLY A 83 4.71 -8.91 10.71
N LEU A 84 3.61 -9.40 11.30
CA LEU A 84 2.97 -8.83 12.49
C LEU A 84 2.52 -7.37 12.31
N THR A 85 2.15 -6.98 11.08
CA THR A 85 1.74 -5.61 10.75
C THR A 85 0.23 -5.53 10.60
N PRO A 86 -0.50 -4.93 11.55
CA PRO A 86 -1.90 -4.56 11.37
C PRO A 86 -2.03 -3.29 10.51
N VAL A 87 -3.00 -3.32 9.60
CA VAL A 87 -3.37 -2.20 8.72
C VAL A 87 -4.80 -1.79 9.02
N HIS A 88 -4.98 -0.53 9.41
CA HIS A 88 -6.29 0.01 9.77
C HIS A 88 -7.22 0.08 8.55
N GLN A 89 -8.53 -0.07 8.79
CA GLN A 89 -9.55 0.01 7.74
C GLN A 89 -9.48 1.32 6.92
N PHE A 90 -9.82 1.23 5.64
CA PHE A 90 -9.79 2.35 4.68
C PHE A 90 -8.40 2.93 4.42
N THR A 91 -7.33 2.24 4.80
CA THR A 91 -5.96 2.67 4.49
C THR A 91 -5.58 2.26 3.07
N HIS A 92 -4.86 3.13 2.37
CA HIS A 92 -4.28 2.85 1.07
C HIS A 92 -2.74 2.73 1.18
N ILE A 93 -2.20 1.63 0.71
CA ILE A 93 -0.75 1.35 0.64
C ILE A 93 -0.34 1.39 -0.82
N GLY A 94 0.53 2.33 -1.19
CA GLY A 94 0.96 2.54 -2.56
C GLY A 94 1.91 1.46 -3.08
N SER A 95 2.15 1.48 -4.40
CA SER A 95 3.02 0.52 -5.07
C SER A 95 4.49 0.64 -4.64
N TYR A 96 5.21 -0.50 -4.71
CA TYR A 96 6.65 -0.58 -4.42
C TYR A 96 7.05 -0.15 -3.00
N VAL A 97 6.11 -0.14 -2.08
CA VAL A 97 6.36 0.16 -0.67
C VAL A 97 7.07 -1.03 0.00
N MET A 98 7.96 -0.72 0.94
CA MET A 98 8.46 -1.69 1.92
C MET A 98 8.03 -1.25 3.31
N ILE A 99 7.26 -2.08 4.00
CA ILE A 99 6.84 -1.83 5.39
C ILE A 99 7.61 -2.78 6.29
N GLY A 100 8.30 -2.23 7.28
CA GLY A 100 9.01 -3.00 8.30
C GLY A 100 8.06 -3.83 9.16
N GLY A 101 8.52 -4.99 9.62
CA GLY A 101 7.72 -5.85 10.50
C GLY A 101 7.35 -5.19 11.83
N ALA A 102 6.28 -5.69 12.47
CA ALA A 102 5.73 -5.16 13.73
C ALA A 102 5.36 -3.65 13.67
N SER A 103 5.06 -3.15 12.47
CA SER A 103 4.56 -1.79 12.27
C SER A 103 3.05 -1.72 12.48
N ALA A 104 2.51 -0.53 12.82
CA ALA A 104 1.06 -0.30 12.89
C ALA A 104 0.68 0.80 11.90
N ILE A 105 -0.10 0.44 10.88
CA ILE A 105 -0.47 1.33 9.79
C ILE A 105 -1.86 1.91 10.04
N ASN A 106 -1.94 3.22 10.23
CA ASN A 106 -3.19 3.95 10.50
C ASN A 106 -3.44 5.14 9.56
N GLN A 107 -2.50 5.44 8.69
CA GLN A 107 -2.56 6.44 7.63
C GLN A 107 -2.08 5.83 6.32
N ASP A 108 -2.38 6.49 5.20
CA ASP A 108 -1.94 6.02 3.89
C ASP A 108 -0.42 6.04 3.77
N ILE A 109 0.13 5.00 3.14
CA ILE A 109 1.57 4.88 2.89
C ILE A 109 1.83 5.20 1.42
N CYS A 110 2.53 6.30 1.17
CA CYS A 110 2.85 6.74 -0.19
C CYS A 110 3.62 5.67 -0.99
N PRO A 111 3.48 5.63 -2.32
CA PRO A 111 4.28 4.75 -3.17
C PRO A 111 5.79 4.96 -2.99
N PHE A 112 6.56 3.93 -3.27
CA PHE A 112 8.03 3.93 -3.36
C PHE A 112 8.79 4.11 -2.06
N VAL A 113 8.12 4.24 -0.91
CA VAL A 113 8.77 4.52 0.37
C VAL A 113 9.08 3.25 1.18
N LEU A 114 10.00 3.41 2.13
CA LEU A 114 10.18 2.54 3.27
C LEU A 114 9.49 3.17 4.47
N ALA A 115 8.61 2.44 5.13
CA ALA A 115 7.89 2.89 6.33
C ALA A 115 8.00 1.84 7.44
N GLU A 116 8.06 2.27 8.69
CA GLU A 116 8.09 1.36 9.85
C GLU A 116 7.68 2.06 11.14
N GLY A 117 7.35 1.27 12.14
CA GLY A 117 7.10 1.71 13.51
C GLY A 117 5.63 1.65 13.92
N ASN A 118 5.37 1.87 15.19
CA ASN A 118 4.04 1.95 15.79
C ASN A 118 3.85 3.34 16.43
N LYS A 119 3.16 4.25 15.78
CA LYS A 119 2.55 4.28 14.44
C LYS A 119 3.64 4.38 13.35
N ALA A 120 3.38 3.80 12.19
CA ALA A 120 4.35 3.82 11.11
C ALA A 120 4.61 5.23 10.58
N VAL A 121 5.89 5.52 10.34
CA VAL A 121 6.35 6.77 9.70
C VAL A 121 7.26 6.44 8.51
N VAL A 122 7.35 7.34 7.56
CA VAL A 122 8.22 7.19 6.40
C VAL A 122 9.67 7.42 6.78
N ARG A 123 10.52 6.41 6.59
CA ARG A 123 11.95 6.45 6.90
C ARG A 123 12.81 6.86 5.72
N GLY A 124 12.38 6.54 4.52
CA GLY A 124 13.15 6.80 3.32
C GLY A 124 12.46 6.34 2.05
N LEU A 125 13.17 6.48 0.94
CA LEU A 125 12.79 5.87 -0.33
C LEU A 125 13.26 4.41 -0.36
N ASN A 126 12.42 3.50 -0.86
CA ASN A 126 12.74 2.07 -1.01
C ASN A 126 13.72 1.83 -2.18
N THR A 127 14.90 2.45 -2.13
CA THR A 127 15.87 2.44 -3.24
C THR A 127 16.33 1.03 -3.62
N VAL A 128 16.44 0.13 -2.65
CA VAL A 128 16.86 -1.27 -2.90
C VAL A 128 15.77 -2.03 -3.64
N GLY A 129 14.53 -1.93 -3.18
CA GLY A 129 13.38 -2.57 -3.84
C GLY A 129 13.17 -2.05 -5.26
N LEU A 130 13.24 -0.73 -5.46
CA LEU A 130 13.08 -0.10 -6.76
C LEU A 130 14.17 -0.54 -7.76
N ARG A 131 15.45 -0.59 -7.34
CA ARG A 131 16.54 -1.10 -8.19
C ARG A 131 16.32 -2.55 -8.61
N ARG A 132 15.90 -3.42 -7.68
CA ARG A 132 15.60 -4.83 -7.96
C ARG A 132 14.45 -4.99 -8.97
N ARG A 133 13.58 -4.01 -9.07
CA ARG A 133 12.44 -3.96 -10.01
C ARG A 133 12.78 -3.21 -11.30
N GLY A 134 14.05 -2.86 -11.54
CA GLY A 134 14.52 -2.31 -12.80
C GLY A 134 14.37 -0.79 -12.97
N PHE A 135 14.12 -0.04 -11.89
CA PHE A 135 14.09 1.42 -11.97
C PHE A 135 15.46 1.97 -12.36
N SER A 136 15.49 2.85 -13.34
CA SER A 136 16.70 3.51 -13.82
C SER A 136 17.31 4.47 -12.79
N ASN A 137 18.57 4.82 -12.97
CA ASN A 137 19.22 5.82 -12.10
C ASN A 137 18.53 7.19 -12.18
N GLU A 138 17.99 7.56 -13.34
CA GLU A 138 17.25 8.80 -13.54
C GLU A 138 15.93 8.80 -12.75
N GLU A 139 15.10 7.75 -12.91
CA GLU A 139 13.85 7.58 -12.14
C GLU A 139 14.12 7.63 -10.64
N LEU A 140 15.15 6.92 -10.17
CA LEU A 140 15.55 6.96 -8.75
C LEU A 140 16.04 8.34 -8.30
N SER A 141 16.72 9.07 -9.15
CA SER A 141 17.18 10.43 -8.85
C SER A 141 15.98 11.38 -8.69
N ASN A 142 15.03 11.33 -9.62
CA ASN A 142 13.83 12.15 -9.58
C ASN A 142 13.00 11.85 -8.33
N LEU A 143 12.72 10.56 -8.06
CA LEU A 143 12.01 10.14 -6.84
C LEU A 143 12.72 10.60 -5.55
N LYS A 144 14.06 10.57 -5.49
CA LYS A 144 14.82 11.09 -4.34
C LYS A 144 14.65 12.59 -4.13
N LYS A 145 14.65 13.37 -5.20
CA LYS A 145 14.43 14.82 -5.13
C LYS A 145 13.03 15.13 -4.63
N VAL A 146 12.02 14.48 -5.21
CA VAL A 146 10.63 14.62 -4.80
C VAL A 146 10.41 14.15 -3.35
N TYR A 147 11.00 13.02 -2.96
CA TYR A 147 10.96 12.56 -1.57
C TYR A 147 11.49 13.62 -0.60
N ARG A 148 12.58 14.30 -0.92
CA ARG A 148 13.13 15.38 -0.09
C ARG A 148 12.18 16.57 0.01
N ILE A 149 11.55 16.96 -1.08
CA ILE A 149 10.57 18.06 -1.11
C ILE A 149 9.40 17.73 -0.17
N ILE A 150 8.80 16.54 -0.32
CA ILE A 150 7.57 16.16 0.38
C ILE A 150 7.83 15.82 1.86
N PHE A 151 8.91 15.08 2.16
CA PHE A 151 9.08 14.47 3.48
C PHE A 151 10.20 15.09 4.34
N ARG A 152 11.10 15.91 3.79
CA ARG A 152 12.30 16.36 4.51
C ARG A 152 12.46 17.87 4.64
N ARG A 153 11.79 18.65 3.80
CA ARG A 153 11.95 20.12 3.83
C ARG A 153 11.03 20.85 4.79
N GLY A 154 10.09 20.13 5.41
CA GLY A 154 9.15 20.73 6.37
C GLY A 154 8.12 21.69 5.74
N LEU A 155 7.98 21.70 4.43
CA LEU A 155 6.99 22.54 3.73
C LEU A 155 5.56 22.09 4.06
N PRO A 156 4.59 23.01 4.05
CA PRO A 156 3.18 22.66 3.97
C PRO A 156 2.94 21.72 2.78
N LEU A 157 2.11 20.69 2.98
CA LEU A 157 1.94 19.64 1.96
C LEU A 157 1.51 20.20 0.61
N LYS A 158 0.61 21.18 0.59
CA LYS A 158 0.14 21.84 -0.63
C LYS A 158 1.28 22.50 -1.43
N GLU A 159 2.19 23.19 -0.75
CA GLU A 159 3.36 23.83 -1.37
C GLU A 159 4.36 22.79 -1.87
N ALA A 160 4.62 21.74 -1.07
CA ALA A 160 5.50 20.66 -1.47
C ALA A 160 4.99 19.94 -2.74
N LEU A 161 3.67 19.71 -2.85
CA LEU A 161 3.08 19.10 -4.03
C LEU A 161 3.18 20.00 -5.26
N ALA A 162 2.93 21.30 -5.12
CA ALA A 162 3.05 22.25 -6.22
C ALA A 162 4.50 22.34 -6.75
N GLU A 163 5.48 22.42 -5.86
CA GLU A 163 6.89 22.46 -6.22
C GLU A 163 7.34 21.14 -6.91
N ALA A 164 6.93 20.00 -6.37
CA ALA A 164 7.27 18.71 -6.94
C ALA A 164 6.66 18.52 -8.33
N GLU A 165 5.44 18.99 -8.54
CA GLU A 165 4.77 18.92 -9.83
C GLU A 165 5.42 19.84 -10.88
N GLU A 166 5.74 21.08 -10.52
CA GLU A 166 6.42 22.03 -11.40
C GLU A 166 7.77 21.50 -11.91
N GLN A 167 8.57 20.90 -11.00
CA GLN A 167 9.91 20.43 -11.32
C GLN A 167 9.97 19.03 -11.96
N PHE A 168 9.05 18.13 -11.60
CA PHE A 168 9.14 16.71 -11.93
C PHE A 168 7.83 16.08 -12.40
N GLY A 169 6.75 16.84 -12.60
CA GLY A 169 5.42 16.33 -12.93
C GLY A 169 5.33 15.56 -14.25
N SER A 170 6.28 15.73 -15.15
CA SER A 170 6.36 14.95 -16.40
C SER A 170 6.88 13.51 -16.21
N ASP A 171 7.51 13.21 -15.08
CA ASP A 171 7.93 11.85 -14.73
C ASP A 171 6.69 11.03 -14.26
N LYS A 172 6.42 9.92 -14.93
CA LYS A 172 5.25 9.05 -14.65
C LYS A 172 5.18 8.56 -13.20
N ASN A 173 6.33 8.27 -12.58
CA ASN A 173 6.39 7.78 -11.20
C ASN A 173 6.12 8.92 -10.22
N VAL A 174 6.61 10.11 -10.52
CA VAL A 174 6.30 11.31 -9.74
C VAL A 174 4.83 11.67 -9.86
N ALA A 175 4.27 11.70 -11.06
CA ALA A 175 2.85 11.96 -11.29
C ALA A 175 1.98 10.99 -10.49
N TYR A 176 2.29 9.69 -10.50
CA TYR A 176 1.59 8.68 -9.69
C TYR A 176 1.69 8.97 -8.17
N LEU A 177 2.88 9.31 -7.67
CA LEU A 177 3.05 9.66 -6.26
C LEU A 177 2.23 10.89 -5.86
N LEU A 178 2.24 11.94 -6.69
CA LEU A 178 1.48 13.16 -6.42
C LEU A 178 -0.03 12.92 -6.46
N GLU A 179 -0.50 12.14 -7.43
CA GLU A 179 -1.91 11.75 -7.54
C GLU A 179 -2.36 10.93 -6.33
N PHE A 180 -1.55 9.95 -5.90
CA PHE A 180 -1.81 9.17 -4.68
C PHE A 180 -2.01 10.08 -3.47
N ILE A 181 -1.12 11.03 -3.26
CA ILE A 181 -1.19 11.95 -2.11
C ILE A 181 -2.44 12.83 -2.17
N ARG A 182 -2.82 13.33 -3.37
CA ARG A 182 -4.01 14.15 -3.56
C ARG A 182 -5.31 13.39 -3.27
N LYS A 183 -5.34 12.09 -3.57
CA LYS A 183 -6.50 11.21 -3.34
C LYS A 183 -6.58 10.66 -1.92
N SER A 184 -5.57 10.87 -1.10
CA SER A 184 -5.54 10.36 0.27
C SER A 184 -6.59 11.05 1.14
N GLU A 185 -7.56 10.28 1.61
CA GLU A 185 -8.62 10.76 2.51
C GLU A 185 -8.22 10.65 3.99
N ARG A 186 -7.38 9.68 4.32
CA ARG A 186 -6.90 9.45 5.69
C ARG A 186 -5.68 10.28 6.06
N GLY A 187 -5.11 11.02 5.12
CA GLY A 187 -3.81 11.63 5.25
C GLY A 187 -2.67 10.61 5.14
N ILE A 188 -1.50 11.09 4.75
CA ILE A 188 -0.31 10.26 4.54
C ILE A 188 0.55 10.17 5.79
N ALA A 189 1.17 9.02 6.04
CA ALA A 189 2.25 8.88 7.03
C ALA A 189 3.47 9.72 6.60
N ARG A 190 4.05 10.45 7.55
CA ARG A 190 5.22 11.33 7.30
C ARG A 190 6.30 11.11 8.35
#